data_d69a576bdf45f6088ea354a1bdece92a
#
_entry.id   d69a576bdf45f6088ea354a1bdece92a
#
_cell.length_a   1.000
_cell.length_b   1.000
_cell.length_c   1.000
_cell.angle_alpha   90.00
_cell.angle_beta   90.00
_cell.angle_gamma   90.00
#
_symmetry.space_group_name_H-M   'P 1'
#
loop_
_entity.id
_entity.type
_entity.pdbx_description
1 polymer ?
#
loop_
_entity_poly.entity_id
_entity_poly.type
_entity_poly.pdbx_seq_one_letter_code
_entity_poly.pdbx_strand_id
1 'polypeptide(L)'
;NKRLLVFPLLLPLMSGGKPYYVMFVAPGTLAALKKDPDYQRAVVAVATKAGTDSPWFTGATVTVDGAVLHEHTLVYNTKGAASGSKWGAGGLVNGTRTLLCGAQSLGFADIGDGNWVEKLFQYDSQVGLNIDRMIGFKKPVFPSIYDGSEEDFGLLTIDHYLQ
;
A
#
# COMPACT_ATOMS: atom_id res chain seq x y z
N ASN A 1 -6.74 31.52 -15.13
CA ASN A 1 -7.02 30.10 -14.89
C ASN A 1 -6.08 29.59 -13.80
N LYS A 2 -6.46 29.80 -12.54
CA LYS A 2 -5.83 29.13 -11.40
C LYS A 2 -6.41 27.71 -11.38
N ARG A 3 -5.67 26.73 -11.88
CA ARG A 3 -5.90 25.34 -11.50
C ARG A 3 -5.64 25.26 -10.01
N LEU A 4 -6.68 25.26 -9.20
CA LEU A 4 -6.58 24.76 -7.84
C LEU A 4 -6.20 23.30 -7.98
N LEU A 5 -4.98 22.95 -7.61
CA LEU A 5 -4.59 21.58 -7.39
C LEU A 5 -5.41 21.08 -6.19
N VAL A 6 -6.51 20.40 -6.48
CA VAL A 6 -7.25 19.67 -5.47
C VAL A 6 -6.38 18.44 -5.14
N PHE A 7 -5.57 18.57 -4.11
CA PHE A 7 -4.94 17.38 -3.54
C PHE A 7 -6.04 16.59 -2.83
N PRO A 8 -6.16 15.29 -3.09
CA PRO A 8 -6.99 14.46 -2.23
C PRO A 8 -6.56 14.72 -0.78
N LEU A 9 -7.52 14.87 0.11
CA LEU A 9 -7.26 15.16 1.52
C LEU A 9 -6.65 13.92 2.17
N LEU A 10 -5.34 13.73 2.00
CA LEU A 10 -4.58 12.69 2.66
C LEU A 10 -4.37 13.09 4.12
N LEU A 11 -5.18 12.53 5.00
CA LEU A 11 -4.97 12.66 6.43
C LEU A 11 -3.78 11.79 6.85
N PRO A 12 -2.78 12.34 7.56
CA PRO A 12 -1.66 11.56 8.03
C PRO A 12 -2.07 10.57 9.12
N LEU A 13 -1.37 9.46 9.20
CA LEU A 13 -1.39 8.57 10.35
C LEU A 13 -0.60 9.24 11.50
N MET A 14 -1.11 9.13 12.72
CA MET A 14 -0.45 9.71 13.88
C MET A 14 0.15 8.60 14.74
N SER A 15 1.47 8.66 15.01
CA SER A 15 2.13 7.77 15.94
C SER A 15 3.15 8.54 16.77
N GLY A 16 3.04 8.43 18.10
CA GLY A 16 3.93 9.15 19.01
C GLY A 16 3.89 10.68 18.84
N GLY A 17 2.75 11.24 18.41
CA GLY A 17 2.60 12.69 18.16
C GLY A 17 3.22 13.20 16.86
N LYS A 18 3.74 12.31 16.01
CA LYS A 18 4.30 12.67 14.70
C LYS A 18 3.39 12.18 13.57
N PRO A 19 3.13 13.02 12.56
CA PRO A 19 2.40 12.62 11.37
C PRO A 19 3.30 11.81 10.43
N TYR A 20 2.76 10.75 9.83
CA TYR A 20 3.44 9.96 8.80
C TYR A 20 2.45 9.35 7.82
N TYR A 21 2.96 8.91 6.68
CA TYR A 21 2.23 8.17 5.66
C TYR A 21 2.88 6.80 5.46
N VAL A 22 2.13 5.83 4.99
CA VAL A 22 2.66 4.51 4.61
C VAL A 22 2.64 4.37 3.11
N MET A 23 3.78 4.01 2.53
CA MET A 23 3.94 3.85 1.09
C MET A 23 4.28 2.40 0.78
N PHE A 24 3.38 1.70 0.09
CA PHE A 24 3.62 0.35 -0.37
C PHE A 24 4.32 0.37 -1.73
N VAL A 25 5.51 -0.20 -1.79
CA VAL A 25 6.37 -0.18 -2.96
C VAL A 25 6.73 -1.59 -3.43
N ALA A 26 6.88 -1.77 -4.74
CA ALA A 26 7.39 -3.02 -5.27
C ALA A 26 8.90 -3.17 -4.98
N PRO A 27 9.42 -4.40 -4.82
CA PRO A 27 10.85 -4.66 -4.56
C PRO A 27 11.80 -3.98 -5.55
N GLY A 28 11.46 -3.99 -6.83
CA GLY A 28 12.25 -3.32 -7.86
C GLY A 28 12.32 -1.81 -7.71
N THR A 29 11.25 -1.18 -7.23
CA THR A 29 11.22 0.26 -6.96
C THR A 29 12.14 0.64 -5.81
N LEU A 30 12.08 -0.14 -4.72
CA LEU A 30 12.96 0.11 -3.58
C LEU A 30 14.43 -0.14 -3.94
N ALA A 31 14.72 -1.17 -4.74
CA ALA A 31 16.06 -1.42 -5.24
C ALA A 31 16.59 -0.28 -6.15
N ALA A 32 15.72 0.31 -6.97
CA ALA A 32 16.08 1.47 -7.79
C ALA A 32 16.33 2.71 -6.92
N LEU A 33 15.49 2.95 -5.91
CA LEU A 33 15.67 4.06 -4.97
C LEU A 33 16.98 3.96 -4.19
N LYS A 34 17.37 2.76 -3.76
CA LYS A 34 18.64 2.50 -3.07
C LYS A 34 19.87 2.78 -3.93
N LYS A 35 19.73 2.85 -5.27
CA LYS A 35 20.81 3.21 -6.19
C LYS A 35 20.95 4.72 -6.38
N ASP A 36 19.96 5.51 -5.98
CA ASP A 36 19.99 6.96 -6.09
C ASP A 36 21.06 7.55 -5.16
N PRO A 37 21.99 8.39 -5.67
CA PRO A 37 23.06 8.94 -4.86
C PRO A 37 22.57 9.90 -3.77
N ASP A 38 21.48 10.60 -3.98
CA ASP A 38 20.94 11.52 -2.97
C ASP A 38 20.27 10.73 -1.83
N TYR A 39 19.59 9.67 -2.17
CA TYR A 39 19.06 8.72 -1.18
C TYR A 39 20.18 8.08 -0.36
N GLN A 40 21.26 7.62 -1.00
CA GLN A 40 22.41 7.03 -0.31
C GLN A 40 23.07 8.01 0.66
N ARG A 41 23.24 9.28 0.25
CA ARG A 41 23.78 10.34 1.12
C ARG A 41 22.89 10.58 2.33
N ALA A 42 21.58 10.65 2.15
CA ALA A 42 20.64 10.84 3.24
C ALA A 42 20.66 9.67 4.23
N VAL A 43 20.71 8.43 3.73
CA VAL A 43 20.77 7.23 4.57
C VAL A 43 22.09 7.14 5.34
N VAL A 44 23.22 7.44 4.70
CA VAL A 44 24.54 7.47 5.38
C VAL A 44 24.57 8.54 6.47
N ALA A 45 24.00 9.72 6.22
CA ALA A 45 23.91 10.78 7.24
C ALA A 45 23.09 10.36 8.47
N VAL A 46 22.02 9.59 8.28
CA VAL A 46 21.21 9.04 9.37
C VAL A 46 21.95 7.90 10.06
N ALA A 47 22.57 7.00 9.32
CA ALA A 47 23.31 5.85 9.85
C ALA A 47 24.45 6.27 10.77
N THR A 48 25.15 7.36 10.43
CA THR A 48 26.27 7.90 11.27
C THR A 48 25.77 8.38 12.62
N LYS A 49 24.50 8.78 12.75
CA LYS A 49 23.91 9.24 14.00
C LYS A 49 23.25 8.12 14.82
N ALA A 50 22.79 7.07 14.16
CA ALA A 50 21.99 6.00 14.79
C ALA A 50 22.81 4.81 15.32
N GLY A 51 24.11 4.70 14.99
CA GLY A 51 24.96 3.59 15.44
C GLY A 51 24.40 2.22 15.04
N THR A 52 24.26 1.31 16.01
CA THR A 52 23.72 -0.06 15.79
C THR A 52 22.24 -0.09 15.46
N ASP A 53 21.48 0.96 15.77
CA ASP A 53 20.06 1.08 15.44
C ASP A 53 19.83 1.60 14.01
N SER A 54 20.88 1.66 13.22
CA SER A 54 20.82 2.04 11.81
C SER A 54 19.90 1.10 11.02
N PRO A 55 19.05 1.62 10.12
CA PRO A 55 18.21 0.82 9.23
C PRO A 55 18.98 -0.22 8.39
N TRP A 56 20.27 -0.01 8.15
CA TRP A 56 21.15 -0.96 7.47
C TRP A 56 21.33 -2.27 8.24
N PHE A 57 21.36 -2.20 9.57
CA PHE A 57 21.59 -3.37 10.42
C PHE A 57 20.30 -4.02 10.91
N THR A 58 19.25 -3.22 11.09
CA THR A 58 17.97 -3.69 11.63
C THR A 58 17.00 -4.16 10.55
N GLY A 59 17.30 -3.92 9.27
CA GLY A 59 16.36 -4.19 8.17
C GLY A 59 15.06 -3.37 8.30
N ALA A 60 15.09 -2.31 9.10
CA ALA A 60 13.92 -1.49 9.39
C ALA A 60 13.40 -0.81 8.12
N THR A 61 12.11 -0.58 8.12
CA THR A 61 11.39 0.16 7.09
C THR A 61 11.99 1.55 6.92
N VAL A 62 12.29 1.90 5.68
CA VAL A 62 12.92 3.18 5.38
C VAL A 62 11.89 4.30 5.46
N THR A 63 12.21 5.36 6.19
CA THR A 63 11.38 6.56 6.26
C THR A 63 12.03 7.67 5.44
N VAL A 64 11.31 8.19 4.47
CA VAL A 64 11.73 9.30 3.63
C VAL A 64 10.67 10.39 3.72
N ASP A 65 11.08 11.58 4.17
CA ASP A 65 10.22 12.79 4.22
C ASP A 65 8.81 12.56 4.81
N GLY A 66 8.75 11.83 5.94
CA GLY A 66 7.48 11.52 6.60
C GLY A 66 6.69 10.35 6.00
N ALA A 67 7.18 9.73 4.94
CA ALA A 67 6.60 8.52 4.38
C ALA A 67 7.43 7.29 4.79
N VAL A 68 6.75 6.30 5.33
CA VAL A 68 7.32 4.99 5.67
C VAL A 68 7.19 4.07 4.47
N LEU A 69 8.31 3.72 3.87
CA LEU A 69 8.38 2.82 2.72
C LEU A 69 8.28 1.36 3.18
N HIS A 70 7.24 0.70 2.77
CA HIS A 70 7.02 -0.73 3.03
C HIS A 70 7.09 -1.53 1.73
N GLU A 71 8.10 -2.41 1.65
CA GLU A 71 8.27 -3.29 0.50
C GLU A 71 7.28 -4.46 0.56
N HIS A 72 6.53 -4.68 -0.52
CA HIS A 72 5.62 -5.81 -0.60
C HIS A 72 5.57 -6.40 -2.00
N THR A 73 5.66 -7.71 -2.09
CA THR A 73 5.72 -8.45 -3.38
C THR A 73 4.41 -8.44 -4.16
N LEU A 74 3.27 -8.27 -3.47
CA LEU A 74 1.94 -8.22 -4.10
C LEU A 74 1.55 -6.83 -4.62
N VAL A 75 2.45 -5.84 -4.54
CA VAL A 75 2.22 -4.54 -5.18
C VAL A 75 2.09 -4.76 -6.69
N TYR A 76 1.04 -4.18 -7.28
CA TYR A 76 0.76 -4.34 -8.70
C TYR A 76 1.95 -3.94 -9.56
N ASN A 77 2.35 -4.84 -10.45
CA ASN A 77 3.38 -4.58 -11.45
C ASN A 77 3.08 -5.38 -12.73
N THR A 78 3.62 -4.90 -13.84
CA THR A 78 3.47 -5.54 -15.14
C THR A 78 4.68 -6.35 -15.57
N LYS A 79 5.63 -6.60 -14.66
CA LYS A 79 6.80 -7.43 -14.91
C LYS A 79 6.36 -8.87 -15.15
N GLY A 80 6.73 -9.44 -16.29
CA GLY A 80 6.30 -10.78 -16.68
C GLY A 80 4.96 -10.85 -17.43
N ALA A 81 4.22 -9.76 -17.56
CA ALA A 81 3.03 -9.71 -18.41
C ALA A 81 3.40 -9.84 -19.90
N ALA A 82 2.47 -10.36 -20.70
CA ALA A 82 2.65 -10.48 -22.14
C ALA A 82 2.88 -9.12 -22.81
N SER A 83 3.61 -9.12 -23.91
CA SER A 83 3.76 -7.95 -24.76
C SER A 83 2.38 -7.46 -25.21
N GLY A 84 2.14 -6.16 -25.15
CA GLY A 84 0.82 -5.55 -25.40
C GLY A 84 -0.05 -5.37 -24.15
N SER A 85 0.24 -6.08 -23.03
CA SER A 85 -0.49 -5.95 -21.77
C SER A 85 0.25 -5.10 -20.73
N LYS A 86 1.41 -4.58 -21.09
CA LYS A 86 2.22 -3.70 -20.25
C LYS A 86 1.80 -2.23 -20.46
N TRP A 87 2.46 -1.34 -19.78
CA TRP A 87 2.21 0.10 -19.90
C TRP A 87 2.89 0.73 -21.13
N GLY A 88 2.56 1.99 -21.38
CA GLY A 88 3.06 2.75 -22.50
C GLY A 88 2.25 2.52 -23.79
N ALA A 89 2.40 3.40 -24.77
CA ALA A 89 1.63 3.38 -26.02
C ALA A 89 1.80 2.09 -26.85
N GLY A 90 2.93 1.38 -26.69
CA GLY A 90 3.19 0.09 -27.33
C GLY A 90 2.93 -1.13 -26.43
N GLY A 91 2.48 -0.94 -25.20
CA GLY A 91 2.29 -2.05 -24.26
C GLY A 91 3.57 -2.82 -23.92
N LEU A 92 4.72 -2.17 -23.94
CA LEU A 92 6.05 -2.80 -23.76
C LEU A 92 6.78 -2.38 -22.49
N VAL A 93 6.29 -1.34 -21.81
CA VAL A 93 6.96 -0.75 -20.66
C VAL A 93 6.54 -1.45 -19.37
N ASN A 94 7.51 -1.96 -18.61
CA ASN A 94 7.22 -2.48 -17.28
C ASN A 94 6.86 -1.31 -16.36
N GLY A 95 5.72 -1.39 -15.73
CA GLY A 95 5.26 -0.40 -14.78
C GLY A 95 4.85 -1.02 -13.45
N THR A 96 4.82 -0.21 -12.44
CA THR A 96 4.30 -0.57 -11.12
C THR A 96 3.49 0.57 -10.54
N ARG A 97 2.55 0.22 -9.69
CA ARG A 97 1.66 1.17 -9.01
C ARG A 97 1.98 1.18 -7.53
N THR A 98 2.67 2.19 -7.10
CA THR A 98 2.94 2.45 -5.68
C THR A 98 1.72 3.10 -5.04
N LEU A 99 1.39 2.67 -3.83
CA LEU A 99 0.25 3.18 -3.06
C LEU A 99 0.76 4.00 -1.89
N LEU A 100 0.42 5.28 -1.85
CA LEU A 100 0.64 6.14 -0.69
C LEU A 100 -0.65 6.18 0.12
N CYS A 101 -0.61 5.63 1.33
CA CYS A 101 -1.75 5.47 2.21
C CYS A 101 -1.65 6.43 3.39
N GLY A 102 -2.70 7.20 3.59
CA GLY A 102 -2.94 7.98 4.79
C GLY A 102 -3.92 7.28 5.74
N ALA A 103 -4.42 8.03 6.72
CA ALA A 103 -5.52 7.56 7.56
C ALA A 103 -6.78 7.35 6.72
N GLN A 104 -7.55 6.31 7.05
CA GLN A 104 -8.82 5.97 6.38
C GLN A 104 -8.69 5.58 4.89
N SER A 105 -7.53 5.10 4.47
CA SER A 105 -7.30 4.65 3.08
C SER A 105 -8.06 3.37 2.72
N LEU A 106 -8.46 2.57 3.71
CA LEU A 106 -9.16 1.30 3.54
C LEU A 106 -10.25 1.15 4.59
N GLY A 107 -11.48 0.88 4.16
CA GLY A 107 -12.57 0.45 5.03
C GLY A 107 -12.57 -1.08 5.17
N PHE A 108 -12.64 -1.55 6.39
CA PHE A 108 -12.80 -2.96 6.74
C PHE A 108 -14.15 -3.14 7.44
N ALA A 109 -14.97 -4.03 6.93
CA ALA A 109 -16.22 -4.43 7.55
C ALA A 109 -16.13 -5.90 7.94
N ASP A 110 -16.50 -6.21 9.16
CA ASP A 110 -16.59 -7.55 9.70
C ASP A 110 -17.99 -7.75 10.29
N ILE A 111 -18.71 -8.73 9.78
CA ILE A 111 -20.07 -9.01 10.20
C ILE A 111 -20.05 -10.16 11.21
N GLY A 112 -19.59 -9.83 12.41
CA GLY A 112 -19.63 -10.73 13.57
C GLY A 112 -18.54 -11.80 13.61
N ASP A 113 -18.52 -12.50 14.73
CA ASP A 113 -17.64 -13.64 14.93
C ASP A 113 -18.01 -14.77 13.97
N GLY A 114 -17.02 -15.60 13.62
CA GLY A 114 -17.25 -16.74 12.74
C GLY A 114 -18.38 -17.63 13.25
N ASN A 115 -19.27 -18.01 12.34
CA ASN A 115 -20.36 -18.93 12.67
C ASN A 115 -19.83 -20.36 12.62
N TRP A 116 -19.90 -21.03 13.76
CA TRP A 116 -19.51 -22.44 13.87
C TRP A 116 -20.77 -23.30 13.82
N VAL A 117 -20.86 -24.18 12.85
CA VAL A 117 -21.96 -25.15 12.73
C VAL A 117 -21.38 -26.56 12.69
N GLU A 118 -21.83 -27.38 13.61
CA GLU A 118 -21.54 -28.80 13.67
C GLU A 118 -22.81 -29.61 13.38
N LYS A 119 -22.70 -30.58 12.49
CA LYS A 119 -23.81 -31.46 12.15
C LYS A 119 -23.32 -32.91 11.99
N LEU A 120 -24.05 -33.83 12.62
CA LEU A 120 -23.83 -35.26 12.47
C LEU A 120 -24.65 -35.80 11.30
N PHE A 121 -24.04 -36.66 10.52
CA PHE A 121 -24.63 -37.34 9.36
C PHE A 121 -24.53 -38.86 9.52
N GLN A 122 -25.33 -39.60 8.77
CA GLN A 122 -25.30 -41.05 8.68
C GLN A 122 -25.28 -41.76 10.03
N TYR A 123 -26.39 -41.61 10.84
CA TYR A 123 -26.51 -42.23 12.17
C TYR A 123 -25.32 -41.92 13.10
N ASP A 124 -24.88 -40.66 13.11
CA ASP A 124 -23.78 -40.14 13.92
C ASP A 124 -22.37 -40.70 13.58
N SER A 125 -22.24 -41.38 12.44
CA SER A 125 -20.95 -41.92 12.00
C SER A 125 -20.04 -40.91 11.30
N GLN A 126 -20.58 -39.77 10.85
CA GLN A 126 -19.81 -38.69 10.17
C GLN A 126 -20.14 -37.36 10.82
N VAL A 127 -19.08 -36.60 11.17
CA VAL A 127 -19.15 -35.25 11.69
C VAL A 127 -18.84 -34.26 10.59
N GLY A 128 -19.78 -33.36 10.31
CA GLY A 128 -19.54 -32.23 9.41
C GLY A 128 -19.32 -30.95 10.23
N LEU A 129 -18.25 -30.24 9.94
CA LEU A 129 -17.92 -28.95 10.53
C LEU A 129 -17.97 -27.88 9.45
N ASN A 130 -18.62 -26.77 9.74
CA ASN A 130 -18.62 -25.59 8.90
C ASN A 130 -18.22 -24.37 9.73
N ILE A 131 -17.27 -23.59 9.21
CA ILE A 131 -16.88 -22.30 9.77
C ILE A 131 -17.02 -21.28 8.66
N ASP A 132 -17.86 -20.29 8.86
CA ASP A 132 -18.07 -19.20 7.92
C ASP A 132 -17.89 -17.85 8.61
N ARG A 133 -17.34 -16.89 7.88
CA ARG A 133 -17.18 -15.51 8.32
C ARG A 133 -17.37 -14.57 7.13
N MET A 134 -18.15 -13.53 7.33
CA MET A 134 -18.33 -12.49 6.31
C MET A 134 -17.43 -11.29 6.62
N ILE A 135 -16.50 -11.03 5.72
CA ILE A 135 -15.65 -9.86 5.79
C ILE A 135 -15.71 -9.08 4.47
N GLY A 136 -15.55 -7.79 4.54
CA GLY A 136 -15.54 -6.92 3.37
C GLY A 136 -14.46 -5.86 3.46
N PHE A 137 -13.84 -5.57 2.32
CA PHE A 137 -12.89 -4.47 2.17
C PHE A 137 -13.42 -3.52 1.12
N LYS A 138 -13.36 -2.23 1.40
CA LYS A 138 -13.72 -1.21 0.42
C LYS A 138 -12.80 0.00 0.54
N LYS A 139 -12.35 0.49 -0.62
CA LYS A 139 -11.69 1.78 -0.70
C LYS A 139 -12.76 2.87 -0.54
N PRO A 140 -12.62 3.81 0.42
CA PRO A 140 -13.55 4.92 0.54
C PRO A 140 -13.42 5.85 -0.66
N VAL A 141 -14.56 6.22 -1.22
CA VAL A 141 -14.67 7.18 -2.32
C VAL A 141 -15.77 8.15 -1.95
N PHE A 142 -15.52 9.44 -2.06
CA PHE A 142 -16.47 10.49 -1.73
C PHE A 142 -16.62 11.46 -2.90
N PRO A 143 -17.80 12.04 -3.08
CA PRO A 143 -17.97 13.09 -4.06
C PRO A 143 -17.20 14.35 -3.68
N SER A 144 -16.47 14.92 -4.63
CA SER A 144 -15.78 16.19 -4.48
C SER A 144 -16.78 17.30 -4.21
N ILE A 145 -16.45 18.19 -3.28
CA ILE A 145 -17.28 19.39 -2.98
C ILE A 145 -17.19 20.46 -4.08
N TYR A 146 -16.25 20.31 -5.03
CA TYR A 146 -16.00 21.32 -6.07
C TYR A 146 -16.72 21.02 -7.38
N ASP A 147 -16.72 19.78 -7.82
CA ASP A 147 -17.27 19.38 -9.11
C ASP A 147 -18.19 18.16 -9.03
N GLY A 148 -18.35 17.56 -7.85
CA GLY A 148 -19.16 16.37 -7.63
C GLY A 148 -18.56 15.07 -8.21
N SER A 149 -17.33 15.13 -8.73
CA SER A 149 -16.63 13.91 -9.18
C SER A 149 -16.27 13.01 -8.00
N GLU A 150 -16.21 11.70 -8.24
CA GLU A 150 -15.76 10.74 -7.22
C GLU A 150 -14.24 10.83 -7.04
N GLU A 151 -13.81 11.11 -5.83
CA GLU A 151 -12.40 11.20 -5.45
C GLU A 151 -12.03 10.12 -4.44
N ASP A 152 -10.80 9.60 -4.56
CA ASP A 152 -10.23 8.66 -3.60
C ASP A 152 -9.90 9.39 -2.30
N PHE A 153 -10.31 8.83 -1.18
CA PHE A 153 -10.06 9.38 0.13
C PHE A 153 -8.96 8.60 0.85
N GLY A 154 -7.93 9.32 1.29
CA GLY A 154 -6.83 8.72 2.07
C GLY A 154 -5.86 7.84 1.29
N LEU A 155 -6.01 7.72 -0.04
CA LEU A 155 -5.15 6.91 -0.89
C LEU A 155 -4.71 7.71 -2.12
N LEU A 156 -3.39 7.71 -2.39
CA LEU A 156 -2.82 8.23 -3.63
C LEU A 156 -2.07 7.13 -4.36
N THR A 157 -2.36 6.97 -5.64
CA THR A 157 -1.66 6.02 -6.51
C THR A 157 -0.58 6.73 -7.32
N ILE A 158 0.62 6.17 -7.35
CA ILE A 158 1.76 6.69 -8.09
C ILE A 158 2.20 5.62 -9.09
N ASP A 159 1.94 5.89 -10.36
CA ASP A 159 2.31 5.00 -11.44
C ASP A 159 3.71 5.39 -11.97
N HIS A 160 4.62 4.43 -12.02
CA HIS A 160 5.99 4.70 -12.47
C HIS A 160 6.62 3.48 -13.16
N TYR A 161 7.71 3.73 -13.87
CA TYR A 161 8.49 2.70 -14.53
C TYR A 161 9.16 1.77 -13.53
N LEU A 162 9.17 0.47 -13.83
CA LEU A 162 9.86 -0.57 -13.07
C LEU A 162 11.03 -1.11 -13.88
N GLN A 163 12.24 -0.94 -13.38
CA GLN A 163 13.45 -1.54 -13.94
C GLN A 163 13.54 -3.06 -13.70
#